data_33b5863eb775f9090510ef6314bfb610
#
_entry.id   33b5863eb775f9090510ef6314bfb610
#
_cell.length_a   1.000
_cell.length_b   1.000
_cell.length_c   1.000
_cell.angle_alpha   90.00
_cell.angle_beta   90.00
_cell.angle_gamma   90.00
#
_symmetry.space_group_name_H-M   'P 1'
#
loop_
_entity.id
_entity.type
_entity.pdbx_description
1 polymer ?
#
loop_
_entity_poly.entity_id
_entity_poly.type
_entity_poly.pdbx_seq_one_letter_code
_entity_poly.pdbx_strand_id
1 'polypeptide(L)'
;MKKFLLTLAVILVTMTAGAKAPKYVFYFIGDGMGTNEVVATQMYMSDIEGTIGFKPLCFAQFPYTGIAFSYAANTFITDSAAAGTALASGKKTNSGMLGMLPDRESAAESIAEMAKKAGKKVGIGTTVCINHATPGAFYAHQLSRNNYHAISNQLAESGFDFFGGGHFSSAHDRRFDDGGSYKVAEDAGYTIALGYDEYKANAESTDKIIVFPQQEGMESLKLHIDSKEDDLTLAQLTESAIEFLMKDNKKGFFMMMEGGKIDHSGHGNDAASTI
;
A
#
# COMPACT_ATOMS: atom_id res chain seq x y z
N MET A 1 18.76 -17.78 43.90
CA MET A 1 17.74 -16.97 43.16
C MET A 1 18.36 -15.82 42.35
N LYS A 2 19.12 -14.88 42.93
CA LYS A 2 19.71 -13.72 42.18
C LYS A 2 20.62 -14.14 41.01
N LYS A 3 21.44 -15.18 41.14
CA LYS A 3 22.31 -15.67 40.05
C LYS A 3 21.49 -16.31 38.90
N PHE A 4 20.40 -17.00 39.21
CA PHE A 4 19.51 -17.64 38.21
C PHE A 4 18.73 -16.58 37.42
N LEU A 5 18.28 -15.51 38.07
CA LEU A 5 17.60 -14.38 37.38
C LEU A 5 18.60 -13.62 36.48
N LEU A 6 19.86 -13.47 36.88
CA LEU A 6 20.87 -12.81 36.05
C LEU A 6 21.16 -13.63 34.77
N THR A 7 21.26 -14.95 34.91
CA THR A 7 21.51 -15.86 33.79
C THR A 7 20.33 -15.86 32.84
N LEU A 8 19.09 -15.86 33.34
CA LEU A 8 17.88 -15.77 32.52
C LEU A 8 17.76 -14.44 31.76
N ALA A 9 18.12 -13.32 32.42
CA ALA A 9 18.16 -12.00 31.80
C ALA A 9 19.23 -11.90 30.70
N VAL A 10 20.39 -12.49 30.87
CA VAL A 10 21.48 -12.53 29.88
C VAL A 10 21.06 -13.39 28.68
N ILE A 11 20.38 -14.54 28.87
CA ILE A 11 19.87 -15.38 27.81
C ILE A 11 18.76 -14.65 27.04
N LEU A 12 17.85 -13.92 27.69
CA LEU A 12 16.83 -13.13 27.04
C LEU A 12 17.43 -12.00 26.16
N VAL A 13 18.44 -11.31 26.67
CA VAL A 13 19.15 -10.25 25.93
C VAL A 13 19.92 -10.80 24.73
N THR A 14 20.54 -11.99 24.86
CA THR A 14 21.25 -12.61 23.73
C THR A 14 20.32 -13.17 22.66
N MET A 15 19.10 -13.59 23.02
CA MET A 15 18.10 -14.04 22.02
C MET A 15 17.51 -12.87 21.22
N THR A 16 17.45 -11.66 21.79
CA THR A 16 16.98 -10.48 21.04
C THR A 16 18.07 -9.83 20.18
N ALA A 17 19.35 -10.04 20.51
CA ALA A 17 20.49 -9.45 19.79
C ALA A 17 20.83 -10.14 18.47
N GLY A 18 20.20 -11.27 18.13
CA GLY A 18 20.52 -12.07 16.95
C GLY A 18 19.55 -11.98 15.76
N ALA A 19 18.39 -11.38 15.95
CA ALA A 19 17.41 -11.26 14.85
C ALA A 19 17.85 -10.14 13.88
N LYS A 20 18.41 -10.53 12.75
CA LYS A 20 18.67 -9.57 11.66
C LYS A 20 17.33 -9.02 11.14
N ALA A 21 17.23 -7.70 11.04
CA ALA A 21 16.08 -7.09 10.38
C ALA A 21 15.90 -7.67 8.96
N PRO A 22 14.68 -7.95 8.51
CA PRO A 22 14.44 -8.49 7.19
C PRO A 22 14.99 -7.52 6.13
N LYS A 23 15.69 -8.08 5.12
CA LYS A 23 16.24 -7.28 4.03
C LYS A 23 15.13 -6.74 3.13
N TYR A 24 14.17 -7.60 2.81
CA TYR A 24 13.03 -7.30 1.95
C TYR A 24 11.73 -7.52 2.73
N VAL A 25 10.82 -6.57 2.61
CA VAL A 25 9.47 -6.64 3.19
C VAL A 25 8.46 -6.39 2.09
N PHE A 26 7.58 -7.37 1.88
CA PHE A 26 6.44 -7.31 0.96
C PHE A 26 5.19 -7.24 1.82
N TYR A 27 4.38 -6.21 1.63
CA TYR A 27 3.15 -6.00 2.37
C TYR A 27 1.99 -5.87 1.38
N PHE A 28 1.15 -6.90 1.30
CA PHE A 28 -0.02 -6.91 0.42
C PHE A 28 -1.28 -6.65 1.23
N ILE A 29 -2.15 -5.77 0.72
CA ILE A 29 -3.42 -5.40 1.34
C ILE A 29 -4.54 -5.64 0.32
N GLY A 30 -5.59 -6.39 0.73
CA GLY A 30 -6.86 -6.42 0.03
C GLY A 30 -7.84 -5.53 0.79
N ASP A 31 -8.18 -4.36 0.26
CA ASP A 31 -9.17 -3.48 0.86
C ASP A 31 -10.56 -4.09 0.70
N GLY A 32 -11.36 -4.08 1.77
CA GLY A 32 -12.67 -4.72 1.77
C GLY A 32 -12.66 -6.25 1.64
N MET A 33 -11.48 -6.88 1.53
CA MET A 33 -11.33 -8.32 1.35
C MET A 33 -11.55 -9.08 2.68
N GLY A 34 -12.80 -9.38 2.98
CA GLY A 34 -13.18 -10.20 4.12
C GLY A 34 -13.05 -11.71 3.85
N THR A 35 -13.38 -12.51 4.85
CA THR A 35 -13.33 -13.98 4.71
C THR A 35 -14.31 -14.51 3.69
N ASN A 36 -15.45 -13.81 3.48
CA ASN A 36 -16.47 -14.23 2.52
C ASN A 36 -15.98 -14.08 1.07
N GLU A 37 -15.29 -12.99 0.75
CA GLU A 37 -14.69 -12.73 -0.56
C GLU A 37 -13.61 -13.78 -0.87
N VAL A 38 -12.76 -14.10 0.11
CA VAL A 38 -11.73 -15.15 -0.02
C VAL A 38 -12.37 -16.52 -0.26
N VAL A 39 -13.40 -16.87 0.52
CA VAL A 39 -14.09 -18.15 0.38
C VAL A 39 -14.81 -18.25 -0.96
N ALA A 40 -15.53 -17.18 -1.37
CA ALA A 40 -16.23 -17.16 -2.66
C ALA A 40 -15.26 -17.36 -3.83
N THR A 41 -14.12 -16.67 -3.82
CA THR A 41 -13.07 -16.82 -4.85
C THR A 41 -12.53 -18.25 -4.91
N GLN A 42 -12.22 -18.86 -3.76
CA GLN A 42 -11.71 -20.23 -3.72
C GLN A 42 -12.75 -21.25 -4.20
N MET A 43 -14.03 -21.06 -3.89
CA MET A 43 -15.11 -21.91 -4.41
C MET A 43 -15.26 -21.74 -5.92
N TYR A 44 -15.26 -20.52 -6.43
CA TYR A 44 -15.33 -20.22 -7.85
C TYR A 44 -14.17 -20.85 -8.63
N MET A 45 -12.94 -20.73 -8.12
CA MET A 45 -11.78 -21.38 -8.75
C MET A 45 -11.89 -22.90 -8.80
N SER A 46 -12.48 -23.53 -7.77
CA SER A 46 -12.76 -24.98 -7.79
C SER A 46 -13.82 -25.35 -8.82
N ASP A 47 -14.88 -24.54 -8.93
CA ASP A 47 -15.97 -24.77 -9.88
C ASP A 47 -15.48 -24.71 -11.33
N ILE A 48 -14.65 -23.72 -11.68
CA ILE A 48 -14.01 -23.61 -13.00
C ILE A 48 -13.23 -24.88 -13.35
N GLU A 49 -12.57 -25.50 -12.36
CA GLU A 49 -11.80 -26.74 -12.57
C GLU A 49 -12.68 -28.00 -12.53
N GLY A 50 -13.99 -27.87 -12.37
CA GLY A 50 -14.94 -28.97 -12.29
C GLY A 50 -14.75 -29.82 -11.01
N THR A 51 -14.22 -29.22 -9.93
CA THR A 51 -14.02 -29.89 -8.64
C THR A 51 -14.95 -29.33 -7.59
N ILE A 52 -15.29 -30.15 -6.58
CA ILE A 52 -16.04 -29.70 -5.42
C ILE A 52 -15.07 -29.41 -4.28
N GLY A 53 -15.14 -28.19 -3.72
CA GLY A 53 -14.29 -27.81 -2.59
C GLY A 53 -13.75 -26.38 -2.69
N PHE A 54 -12.55 -26.20 -2.15
CA PHE A 54 -11.87 -24.90 -2.15
C PHE A 54 -10.50 -25.08 -2.81
N LYS A 55 -10.27 -24.36 -3.91
CA LYS A 55 -8.92 -24.21 -4.44
C LYS A 55 -8.22 -23.11 -3.65
N PRO A 56 -7.26 -23.43 -2.77
CA PRO A 56 -6.70 -22.43 -1.87
C PRO A 56 -5.90 -21.38 -2.64
N LEU A 57 -6.16 -20.11 -2.35
CA LEU A 57 -5.35 -18.99 -2.80
C LEU A 57 -3.93 -19.10 -2.21
N CYS A 58 -2.93 -18.56 -2.91
CA CYS A 58 -1.53 -18.70 -2.52
C CYS A 58 -1.26 -18.20 -1.09
N PHE A 59 -1.82 -17.05 -0.71
CA PHE A 59 -1.64 -16.49 0.64
C PHE A 59 -2.37 -17.29 1.73
N ALA A 60 -3.45 -18.02 1.39
CA ALA A 60 -4.14 -18.92 2.32
C ALA A 60 -3.30 -20.15 2.69
N GLN A 61 -2.20 -20.40 1.98
CA GLN A 61 -1.26 -21.50 2.22
C GLN A 61 0.01 -21.05 2.97
N PHE A 62 0.09 -19.79 3.39
CA PHE A 62 1.24 -19.30 4.16
C PHE A 62 1.33 -20.01 5.52
N PRO A 63 2.55 -20.30 6.00
CA PRO A 63 2.76 -21.11 7.21
C PRO A 63 2.30 -20.40 8.50
N TYR A 64 2.10 -19.08 8.44
CA TYR A 64 1.66 -18.29 9.58
C TYR A 64 0.40 -17.53 9.21
N THR A 65 -0.57 -17.55 10.13
CA THR A 65 -1.85 -16.85 10.00
C THR A 65 -2.19 -16.13 11.29
N GLY A 66 -3.05 -15.12 11.20
CA GLY A 66 -3.54 -14.36 12.34
C GLY A 66 -4.90 -13.76 12.04
N ILE A 67 -5.54 -13.23 13.06
CA ILE A 67 -6.83 -12.53 12.96
C ILE A 67 -6.63 -11.11 13.45
N ALA A 68 -7.11 -10.13 12.67
CA ALA A 68 -7.18 -8.74 13.05
C ALA A 68 -8.63 -8.30 13.22
N PHE A 69 -8.88 -7.48 14.24
CA PHE A 69 -10.18 -6.84 14.44
C PHE A 69 -10.16 -5.44 13.87
N SER A 70 -10.93 -5.24 12.79
CA SER A 70 -11.01 -3.97 12.09
C SER A 70 -12.08 -3.06 12.71
N TYR A 71 -11.65 -2.14 13.56
CA TYR A 71 -12.48 -1.05 14.11
C TYR A 71 -11.61 0.22 14.24
N ALA A 72 -12.22 1.39 14.12
CA ALA A 72 -11.55 2.67 14.33
C ALA A 72 -11.57 3.07 15.81
N ALA A 73 -10.74 4.03 16.22
CA ALA A 73 -10.68 4.46 17.61
C ALA A 73 -12.02 5.05 18.12
N ASN A 74 -12.85 5.58 17.24
CA ASN A 74 -14.10 6.28 17.55
C ASN A 74 -15.36 5.60 16.99
N THR A 75 -15.26 4.45 16.31
CA THR A 75 -16.42 3.74 15.75
C THR A 75 -16.13 2.25 15.57
N PHE A 76 -17.20 1.42 15.65
CA PHE A 76 -17.09 -0.03 15.46
C PHE A 76 -16.82 -0.46 14.01
N ILE A 77 -17.19 0.37 13.04
CA ILE A 77 -16.92 0.12 11.63
C ILE A 77 -15.82 1.08 11.20
N THR A 78 -14.70 0.53 10.76
CA THR A 78 -13.58 1.31 10.24
C THR A 78 -13.83 1.73 8.80
N ASP A 79 -13.10 2.76 8.36
CA ASP A 79 -12.89 3.08 6.94
C ASP A 79 -11.45 2.76 6.54
N SER A 80 -11.14 2.86 5.25
CA SER A 80 -9.81 2.58 4.70
C SER A 80 -8.71 3.50 5.30
N ALA A 81 -9.05 4.73 5.68
CA ALA A 81 -8.07 5.66 6.27
C ALA A 81 -7.61 5.20 7.66
N ALA A 82 -8.56 4.88 8.54
CA ALA A 82 -8.27 4.41 9.89
C ALA A 82 -7.69 2.99 9.88
N ALA A 83 -8.19 2.10 9.01
CA ALA A 83 -7.64 0.76 8.85
C ALA A 83 -6.22 0.78 8.27
N GLY A 84 -5.99 1.55 7.20
CA GLY A 84 -4.67 1.75 6.59
C GLY A 84 -3.66 2.31 7.60
N THR A 85 -4.06 3.31 8.40
CA THR A 85 -3.22 3.84 9.49
C THR A 85 -2.85 2.77 10.52
N ALA A 86 -3.82 1.93 10.92
CA ALA A 86 -3.56 0.85 11.86
C ALA A 86 -2.60 -0.21 11.28
N LEU A 87 -2.75 -0.55 9.99
CA LEU A 87 -1.85 -1.46 9.27
C LEU A 87 -0.46 -0.85 9.09
N ALA A 88 -0.37 0.44 8.78
CA ALA A 88 0.90 1.13 8.54
C ALA A 88 1.69 1.41 9.83
N SER A 89 1.02 1.69 10.95
CA SER A 89 1.68 2.20 12.17
C SER A 89 1.50 1.32 13.41
N GLY A 90 0.59 0.35 13.36
CA GLY A 90 0.18 -0.41 14.55
C GLY A 90 -0.66 0.40 15.54
N LYS A 91 -1.17 1.59 15.15
CA LYS A 91 -1.94 2.49 16.00
C LYS A 91 -3.35 2.70 15.44
N LYS A 92 -4.37 2.55 16.28
CA LYS A 92 -5.74 2.93 15.92
C LYS A 92 -5.86 4.45 15.82
N THR A 93 -6.66 4.92 14.84
CA THR A 93 -7.03 6.33 14.69
C THR A 93 -8.54 6.47 14.50
N ASN A 94 -9.02 7.71 14.43
CA ASN A 94 -10.44 7.98 14.18
C ASN A 94 -10.78 7.76 12.70
N SER A 95 -12.00 7.32 12.44
CA SER A 95 -12.52 7.15 11.08
C SER A 95 -12.33 8.41 10.25
N GLY A 96 -11.87 8.26 9.01
CA GLY A 96 -11.59 9.34 8.07
C GLY A 96 -10.21 10.00 8.21
N MET A 97 -9.44 9.67 9.25
CA MET A 97 -8.09 10.21 9.47
C MET A 97 -7.04 9.21 8.98
N LEU A 98 -5.95 9.71 8.41
CA LEU A 98 -4.82 8.88 8.00
C LEU A 98 -3.49 9.40 8.55
N GLY A 99 -2.62 8.47 9.01
CA GLY A 99 -1.30 8.80 9.55
C GLY A 99 -1.30 9.67 10.81
N MET A 100 -2.44 9.84 11.49
CA MET A 100 -2.58 10.66 12.70
C MET A 100 -3.04 9.81 13.88
N LEU A 101 -2.70 10.21 15.10
CA LEU A 101 -3.24 9.61 16.32
C LEU A 101 -4.65 10.15 16.63
N PRO A 102 -5.43 9.48 17.49
CA PRO A 102 -6.79 9.91 17.85
C PRO A 102 -6.86 11.28 18.52
N ASP A 103 -5.76 11.79 19.06
CA ASP A 103 -5.64 13.14 19.65
C ASP A 103 -5.79 14.25 18.60
N ARG A 104 -5.69 13.93 17.30
CA ARG A 104 -5.79 14.84 16.14
C ARG A 104 -4.62 15.83 16.03
N GLU A 105 -3.56 15.63 16.76
CA GLU A 105 -2.38 16.52 16.83
C GLU A 105 -1.10 15.76 16.47
N SER A 106 -0.98 14.52 16.93
CA SER A 106 0.24 13.73 16.77
C SER A 106 0.19 12.85 15.52
N ALA A 107 1.29 12.83 14.77
CA ALA A 107 1.47 11.91 13.64
C ALA A 107 1.69 10.46 14.15
N ALA A 108 1.17 9.49 13.42
CA ALA A 108 1.42 8.08 13.60
C ALA A 108 2.43 7.61 12.56
N GLU A 109 3.71 7.55 12.92
CA GLU A 109 4.79 7.14 12.02
C GLU A 109 4.51 5.74 11.44
N SER A 110 4.59 5.63 10.12
CA SER A 110 4.37 4.38 9.41
C SER A 110 5.61 3.50 9.32
N ILE A 111 5.42 2.20 9.12
CA ILE A 111 6.51 1.25 8.85
C ILE A 111 7.28 1.59 7.56
N ALA A 112 6.64 2.23 6.58
CA ALA A 112 7.27 2.70 5.35
C ALA A 112 8.25 3.84 5.64
N GLU A 113 7.85 4.82 6.46
CA GLU A 113 8.72 5.91 6.92
C GLU A 113 9.89 5.38 7.77
N MET A 114 9.61 4.43 8.67
CA MET A 114 10.66 3.75 9.45
C MET A 114 11.65 3.02 8.54
N ALA A 115 11.17 2.34 7.50
CA ALA A 115 12.02 1.67 6.53
C ALA A 115 12.91 2.67 5.75
N LYS A 116 12.33 3.80 5.33
CA LYS A 116 13.07 4.89 4.65
C LYS A 116 14.14 5.47 5.56
N LYS A 117 13.81 5.78 6.83
CA LYS A 117 14.78 6.26 7.83
C LYS A 117 15.89 5.24 8.10
N ALA A 118 15.62 3.94 8.01
CA ALA A 118 16.62 2.89 8.10
C ALA A 118 17.49 2.77 6.82
N GLY A 119 17.22 3.58 5.80
CA GLY A 119 17.94 3.65 4.54
C GLY A 119 17.57 2.52 3.58
N LYS A 120 16.40 1.92 3.72
CA LYS A 120 15.81 1.02 2.73
C LYS A 120 15.16 1.85 1.61
N LYS A 121 15.05 1.26 0.42
CA LYS A 121 14.14 1.79 -0.60
C LYS A 121 12.70 1.49 -0.20
N VAL A 122 11.78 2.36 -0.62
CA VAL A 122 10.36 2.23 -0.31
C VAL A 122 9.51 2.37 -1.56
N GLY A 123 8.58 1.44 -1.76
CA GLY A 123 7.60 1.48 -2.85
C GLY A 123 6.18 1.33 -2.32
N ILE A 124 5.25 2.10 -2.87
CA ILE A 124 3.83 2.05 -2.57
C ILE A 124 3.06 1.92 -3.88
N GLY A 125 2.19 0.91 -3.96
CA GLY A 125 1.35 0.69 -5.14
C GLY A 125 -0.08 0.34 -4.77
N THR A 126 -1.01 0.64 -5.68
CA THR A 126 -2.44 0.42 -5.46
C THR A 126 -3.20 0.30 -6.79
N THR A 127 -4.39 -0.27 -6.75
CA THR A 127 -5.32 -0.26 -7.89
C THR A 127 -6.28 0.93 -7.90
N VAL A 128 -6.30 1.76 -6.85
CA VAL A 128 -7.06 3.02 -6.76
C VAL A 128 -6.14 4.21 -6.99
N CYS A 129 -6.61 5.46 -6.83
CA CYS A 129 -5.74 6.63 -6.96
C CYS A 129 -4.60 6.59 -5.93
N ILE A 130 -3.42 7.00 -6.35
CA ILE A 130 -2.22 6.88 -5.51
C ILE A 130 -2.30 7.72 -4.24
N ASN A 131 -3.11 8.78 -4.22
CA ASN A 131 -3.41 9.62 -3.07
C ASN A 131 -4.70 9.21 -2.32
N HIS A 132 -5.20 7.97 -2.56
CA HIS A 132 -6.30 7.39 -1.79
C HIS A 132 -5.88 7.12 -0.32
N ALA A 133 -6.87 6.84 0.50
CA ALA A 133 -6.69 6.69 1.94
C ALA A 133 -5.70 5.62 2.36
N THR A 134 -5.77 4.41 1.77
CA THR A 134 -4.90 3.28 2.13
C THR A 134 -3.43 3.53 1.77
N PRO A 135 -3.07 3.84 0.50
CA PRO A 135 -1.70 4.18 0.18
C PRO A 135 -1.23 5.43 0.94
N GLY A 136 -2.10 6.45 1.08
CA GLY A 136 -1.82 7.67 1.81
C GLY A 136 -1.42 7.46 3.26
N ALA A 137 -2.00 6.46 3.93
CA ALA A 137 -1.67 6.14 5.32
C ALA A 137 -0.21 5.68 5.55
N PHE A 138 0.52 5.35 4.49
CA PHE A 138 1.94 4.95 4.56
C PHE A 138 2.92 6.12 4.42
N TYR A 139 2.47 7.30 3.93
CA TYR A 139 3.35 8.43 3.66
C TYR A 139 2.76 9.80 4.06
N ALA A 140 1.48 9.86 4.44
CA ALA A 140 0.81 11.13 4.73
C ALA A 140 0.13 11.15 6.10
N HIS A 141 0.01 12.37 6.67
CA HIS A 141 -0.56 12.63 7.98
C HIS A 141 -1.64 13.71 7.85
N GLN A 142 -2.92 13.26 7.74
CA GLN A 142 -4.04 14.16 7.48
C GLN A 142 -5.23 13.85 8.38
N LEU A 143 -5.89 14.92 8.85
CA LEU A 143 -7.12 14.81 9.65
C LEU A 143 -8.34 14.38 8.82
N SER A 144 -8.21 14.37 7.49
CA SER A 144 -9.26 13.93 6.57
C SER A 144 -8.64 13.28 5.34
N ARG A 145 -9.15 12.08 5.00
CA ARG A 145 -8.81 11.36 3.77
C ARG A 145 -9.20 12.12 2.49
N ASN A 146 -10.06 13.13 2.61
CA ASN A 146 -10.51 13.95 1.48
C ASN A 146 -9.55 15.13 1.19
N ASN A 147 -8.49 15.27 1.97
CA ASN A 147 -7.47 16.30 1.73
C ASN A 147 -6.48 15.86 0.62
N TYR A 148 -7.02 15.46 -0.54
CA TYR A 148 -6.23 14.88 -1.64
C TYR A 148 -5.03 15.72 -2.05
N HIS A 149 -5.17 17.04 -2.11
CA HIS A 149 -4.07 17.94 -2.43
C HIS A 149 -2.91 17.82 -1.41
N ALA A 150 -3.22 17.90 -0.11
CA ALA A 150 -2.22 17.76 0.94
C ALA A 150 -1.59 16.35 0.98
N ILE A 151 -2.37 15.31 0.69
CA ILE A 151 -1.87 13.93 0.60
C ILE A 151 -0.88 13.82 -0.57
N SER A 152 -1.18 14.42 -1.74
CA SER A 152 -0.27 14.44 -2.89
C SER A 152 1.04 15.18 -2.60
N ASN A 153 0.98 16.31 -1.89
CA ASN A 153 2.16 17.06 -1.50
C ASN A 153 3.03 16.22 -0.53
N GLN A 154 2.41 15.55 0.43
CA GLN A 154 3.13 14.67 1.35
C GLN A 154 3.68 13.41 0.66
N LEU A 155 3.07 12.93 -0.44
CA LEU A 155 3.69 11.92 -1.31
C LEU A 155 5.03 12.44 -1.85
N ALA A 156 5.04 13.62 -2.44
CA ALA A 156 6.24 14.23 -3.00
C ALA A 156 7.34 14.46 -1.93
N GLU A 157 6.93 14.89 -0.72
CA GLU A 157 7.82 15.12 0.42
C GLU A 157 8.36 13.84 1.06
N SER A 158 7.69 12.70 0.90
CA SER A 158 8.06 11.42 1.54
C SER A 158 9.47 10.94 1.15
N GLY A 159 9.92 11.32 -0.04
CA GLY A 159 11.18 10.86 -0.61
C GLY A 159 11.22 9.36 -0.85
N PHE A 160 10.06 8.67 -0.94
CA PHE A 160 10.02 7.26 -1.31
C PHE A 160 10.48 7.07 -2.75
N ASP A 161 10.84 5.86 -3.12
CA ASP A 161 11.55 5.62 -4.36
C ASP A 161 10.61 5.25 -5.53
N PHE A 162 9.51 4.56 -5.22
CA PHE A 162 8.54 4.09 -6.20
C PHE A 162 7.11 4.35 -5.74
N PHE A 163 6.30 4.89 -6.65
CA PHE A 163 4.86 4.92 -6.52
C PHE A 163 4.19 4.36 -7.78
N GLY A 164 3.01 3.72 -7.62
CA GLY A 164 2.25 3.26 -8.76
C GLY A 164 0.78 3.08 -8.43
N GLY A 165 -0.10 3.44 -9.35
CA GLY A 165 -1.55 3.36 -9.10
C GLY A 165 -2.37 4.16 -10.08
N GLY A 166 -3.64 4.38 -9.78
CA GLY A 166 -4.47 5.35 -10.48
C GLY A 166 -3.93 6.77 -10.33
N HIS A 167 -4.26 7.62 -11.28
CA HIS A 167 -3.87 9.03 -11.28
C HIS A 167 -4.32 9.75 -10.00
N PHE A 168 -3.72 10.88 -9.71
CA PHE A 168 -4.10 11.70 -8.56
C PHE A 168 -5.57 12.10 -8.64
N SER A 169 -6.35 11.78 -7.62
CA SER A 169 -7.67 12.38 -7.43
C SER A 169 -7.49 13.85 -7.06
N SER A 170 -8.35 14.72 -7.63
CA SER A 170 -8.26 16.17 -7.44
C SER A 170 -6.87 16.76 -7.76
N ALA A 171 -6.24 16.27 -8.85
CA ALA A 171 -4.89 16.67 -9.27
C ALA A 171 -4.69 18.19 -9.41
N HIS A 172 -5.74 18.92 -9.78
CA HIS A 172 -5.74 20.37 -9.93
C HIS A 172 -6.76 21.01 -8.98
N ASP A 173 -6.33 21.27 -7.77
CA ASP A 173 -7.16 22.00 -6.80
C ASP A 173 -6.94 23.51 -6.97
N ARG A 174 -7.92 24.19 -7.54
CA ARG A 174 -7.86 25.64 -7.85
C ARG A 174 -7.70 26.55 -6.62
N ARG A 175 -7.76 25.99 -5.41
CA ARG A 175 -7.49 26.71 -4.17
C ARG A 175 -6.00 26.91 -3.91
N PHE A 176 -5.13 26.19 -4.63
CA PHE A 176 -3.68 26.22 -4.48
C PHE A 176 -3.02 26.62 -5.81
N ASP A 177 -2.00 27.45 -5.74
CA ASP A 177 -1.24 27.95 -6.91
C ASP A 177 0.15 27.30 -6.96
N ASP A 178 0.18 25.96 -6.90
CA ASP A 178 1.41 25.15 -6.94
C ASP A 178 1.59 24.37 -8.25
N GLY A 179 0.70 24.57 -9.20
CA GLY A 179 0.71 23.88 -10.50
C GLY A 179 0.08 22.50 -10.48
N GLY A 180 -0.44 22.06 -9.32
CA GLY A 180 -1.12 20.78 -9.15
C GLY A 180 -0.19 19.61 -8.79
N SER A 181 -0.80 18.48 -8.44
CA SER A 181 -0.10 17.31 -7.87
C SER A 181 1.01 16.75 -8.76
N TYR A 182 0.86 16.78 -10.08
CA TYR A 182 1.87 16.32 -11.03
C TYR A 182 3.13 17.19 -10.96
N LYS A 183 2.95 18.51 -11.05
CA LYS A 183 4.07 19.43 -10.98
C LYS A 183 4.80 19.35 -9.64
N VAL A 184 4.08 19.24 -8.55
CA VAL A 184 4.68 19.08 -7.21
C VAL A 184 5.52 17.80 -7.14
N ALA A 185 5.06 16.70 -7.73
CA ALA A 185 5.82 15.45 -7.79
C ALA A 185 7.07 15.57 -8.67
N GLU A 186 6.95 16.21 -9.86
CA GLU A 186 8.09 16.45 -10.76
C GLU A 186 9.13 17.37 -10.12
N ASP A 187 8.71 18.45 -9.46
CA ASP A 187 9.60 19.38 -8.74
C ASP A 187 10.32 18.68 -7.57
N ALA A 188 9.73 17.63 -6.99
CA ALA A 188 10.35 16.76 -5.99
C ALA A 188 11.29 15.69 -6.58
N GLY A 189 11.46 15.69 -7.90
CA GLY A 189 12.38 14.81 -8.63
C GLY A 189 11.81 13.46 -9.02
N TYR A 190 10.49 13.29 -9.05
CA TYR A 190 9.87 12.09 -9.59
C TYR A 190 9.78 12.16 -11.12
N THR A 191 10.17 11.09 -11.77
CA THR A 191 9.82 10.83 -13.16
C THR A 191 8.41 10.22 -13.20
N ILE A 192 7.52 10.78 -14.03
CA ILE A 192 6.20 10.24 -14.25
C ILE A 192 6.23 9.36 -15.49
N ALA A 193 5.76 8.11 -15.37
CA ALA A 193 5.66 7.16 -16.47
C ALA A 193 4.19 6.74 -16.67
N LEU A 194 3.73 6.83 -17.92
CA LEU A 194 2.38 6.46 -18.33
C LEU A 194 2.38 5.06 -18.94
N GLY A 195 1.94 4.08 -18.17
CA GLY A 195 1.94 2.68 -18.55
C GLY A 195 3.27 1.96 -18.36
N TYR A 196 3.23 0.66 -18.62
CA TYR A 196 4.38 -0.23 -18.37
C TYR A 196 5.57 0.04 -19.30
N ASP A 197 5.31 0.45 -20.56
CA ASP A 197 6.37 0.71 -21.53
C ASP A 197 7.18 1.97 -21.21
N GLU A 198 6.52 3.05 -20.77
CA GLU A 198 7.25 4.24 -20.30
C GLU A 198 8.00 3.97 -19.01
N TYR A 199 7.44 3.15 -18.10
CA TYR A 199 8.20 2.69 -16.95
C TYR A 199 9.51 2.02 -17.38
N LYS A 200 9.46 1.03 -18.29
CA LYS A 200 10.66 0.34 -18.78
C LYS A 200 11.67 1.28 -19.43
N ALA A 201 11.20 2.27 -20.16
CA ALA A 201 12.08 3.24 -20.84
C ALA A 201 12.81 4.17 -19.86
N ASN A 202 12.22 4.48 -18.70
CA ASN A 202 12.74 5.48 -17.78
C ASN A 202 13.38 4.88 -16.50
N ALA A 203 13.04 3.65 -16.11
CA ALA A 203 13.39 3.06 -14.82
C ALA A 203 14.91 3.05 -14.54
N GLU A 204 15.75 2.84 -15.56
CA GLU A 204 17.20 2.80 -15.40
C GLU A 204 17.83 4.18 -15.20
N SER A 205 17.20 5.24 -15.71
CA SER A 205 17.77 6.61 -15.74
C SER A 205 17.29 7.52 -14.61
N THR A 206 16.40 7.04 -13.75
CA THR A 206 15.82 7.83 -12.66
C THR A 206 15.99 7.18 -11.28
N ASP A 207 16.02 8.00 -10.23
CA ASP A 207 16.10 7.57 -8.84
C ASP A 207 14.74 7.48 -8.15
N LYS A 208 13.71 8.14 -8.70
CA LYS A 208 12.34 8.13 -8.19
C LYS A 208 11.36 8.10 -9.35
N ILE A 209 10.35 7.26 -9.26
CA ILE A 209 9.37 7.11 -10.33
C ILE A 209 7.94 6.96 -9.79
N ILE A 210 6.99 7.52 -10.53
CA ILE A 210 5.55 7.28 -10.34
C ILE A 210 5.00 6.67 -11.62
N VAL A 211 4.33 5.54 -11.51
CA VAL A 211 3.74 4.82 -12.66
C VAL A 211 2.23 4.92 -12.63
N PHE A 212 1.65 5.53 -13.63
CA PHE A 212 0.20 5.69 -13.83
C PHE A 212 -0.30 4.91 -15.04
N PRO A 213 -1.62 4.65 -15.16
CA PRO A 213 -2.22 4.18 -16.41
C PRO A 213 -1.95 5.14 -17.57
N GLN A 214 -1.87 4.62 -18.79
CA GLN A 214 -1.66 5.43 -20.01
C GLN A 214 -2.77 6.45 -20.25
N GLN A 215 -4.01 6.13 -19.87
CA GLN A 215 -5.15 7.01 -20.04
C GLN A 215 -5.14 8.08 -18.96
N GLU A 216 -4.92 9.34 -19.33
CA GLU A 216 -4.95 10.47 -18.43
C GLU A 216 -6.26 10.57 -17.64
N GLY A 217 -6.17 10.95 -16.37
CA GLY A 217 -7.33 11.14 -15.48
C GLY A 217 -8.00 9.85 -15.00
N MET A 218 -7.46 8.68 -15.33
CA MET A 218 -7.96 7.42 -14.80
C MET A 218 -7.53 7.26 -13.33
N GLU A 219 -8.39 7.66 -12.39
CA GLU A 219 -8.14 7.63 -10.94
C GLU A 219 -8.09 6.21 -10.34
N SER A 220 -8.17 5.16 -11.14
CA SER A 220 -7.96 3.77 -10.72
C SER A 220 -7.53 2.92 -11.89
N LEU A 221 -6.85 1.80 -11.64
CA LEU A 221 -6.65 0.77 -12.64
C LEU A 221 -8.01 0.18 -13.04
N LYS A 222 -8.11 -0.42 -14.23
CA LYS A 222 -9.30 -1.17 -14.62
C LYS A 222 -9.52 -2.36 -13.68
N LEU A 223 -10.77 -2.78 -13.55
CA LEU A 223 -11.07 -4.08 -12.95
C LEU A 223 -10.39 -5.17 -13.78
N HIS A 224 -9.90 -6.22 -13.14
CA HIS A 224 -9.17 -7.26 -13.87
C HIS A 224 -10.02 -7.92 -14.96
N ILE A 225 -11.32 -8.11 -14.69
CA ILE A 225 -12.28 -8.65 -15.64
C ILE A 225 -12.47 -7.78 -16.91
N ASP A 226 -12.24 -6.46 -16.80
CA ASP A 226 -12.35 -5.48 -17.87
C ASP A 226 -11.00 -5.10 -18.50
N SER A 227 -9.90 -5.64 -17.99
CA SER A 227 -8.55 -5.31 -18.45
C SER A 227 -8.27 -5.91 -19.82
N LYS A 228 -7.55 -5.14 -20.65
CA LYS A 228 -7.02 -5.54 -21.95
C LYS A 228 -5.50 -5.74 -21.84
N GLU A 229 -4.89 -6.31 -22.86
CA GLU A 229 -3.48 -6.64 -22.93
C GLU A 229 -2.57 -5.43 -22.63
N ASP A 230 -2.95 -4.23 -23.09
CA ASP A 230 -2.17 -3.00 -22.92
C ASP A 230 -2.47 -2.23 -21.61
N ASP A 231 -3.44 -2.69 -20.82
CA ASP A 231 -3.79 -2.00 -19.58
C ASP A 231 -2.80 -2.31 -18.47
N LEU A 232 -2.39 -1.28 -17.75
CA LEU A 232 -1.53 -1.43 -16.56
C LEU A 232 -2.26 -2.23 -15.47
N THR A 233 -1.64 -3.29 -15.01
CA THR A 233 -2.19 -4.20 -14.00
C THR A 233 -1.45 -4.08 -12.67
N LEU A 234 -2.08 -4.53 -11.57
CA LEU A 234 -1.41 -4.61 -10.26
C LEU A 234 -0.19 -5.56 -10.29
N ALA A 235 -0.25 -6.62 -11.10
CA ALA A 235 0.88 -7.53 -11.28
C ALA A 235 2.08 -6.82 -11.91
N GLN A 236 1.86 -6.08 -13.00
CA GLN A 236 2.91 -5.28 -13.64
C GLN A 236 3.46 -4.18 -12.72
N LEU A 237 2.60 -3.48 -11.95
CA LEU A 237 3.06 -2.53 -10.93
C LEU A 237 3.92 -3.20 -9.87
N THR A 238 3.53 -4.40 -9.43
CA THR A 238 4.29 -5.15 -8.42
C THR A 238 5.66 -5.55 -8.96
N GLU A 239 5.73 -6.06 -10.18
CA GLU A 239 6.98 -6.40 -10.88
C GLU A 239 7.86 -5.18 -11.05
N SER A 240 7.31 -4.08 -11.57
CA SER A 240 8.01 -2.79 -11.72
C SER A 240 8.58 -2.30 -10.40
N ALA A 241 7.80 -2.36 -9.33
CA ALA A 241 8.26 -1.94 -8.01
C ALA A 241 9.42 -2.81 -7.50
N ILE A 242 9.34 -4.14 -7.67
CA ILE A 242 10.42 -5.05 -7.26
C ILE A 242 11.70 -4.75 -8.03
N GLU A 243 11.63 -4.65 -9.35
CA GLU A 243 12.77 -4.34 -10.20
C GLU A 243 13.42 -3.00 -9.81
N PHE A 244 12.62 -1.94 -9.71
CA PHE A 244 13.09 -0.61 -9.37
C PHE A 244 13.70 -0.53 -7.97
N LEU A 245 13.07 -1.14 -6.98
CA LEU A 245 13.55 -1.15 -5.60
C LEU A 245 14.79 -2.03 -5.40
N MET A 246 15.01 -3.01 -6.27
CA MET A 246 16.22 -3.85 -6.26
C MET A 246 17.43 -3.15 -6.86
N LYS A 247 17.25 -2.19 -7.76
CA LYS A 247 18.32 -1.48 -8.45
C LYS A 247 19.26 -0.82 -7.43
N ASP A 248 20.56 -1.11 -7.51
CA ASP A 248 21.64 -0.56 -6.66
C ASP A 248 21.36 -0.60 -5.15
N ASN A 249 20.63 -1.63 -4.68
CA ASN A 249 20.10 -1.69 -3.34
C ASN A 249 20.82 -2.70 -2.45
N LYS A 250 21.71 -2.21 -1.56
CA LYS A 250 22.42 -3.05 -0.57
C LYS A 250 21.59 -3.31 0.71
N LYS A 251 20.71 -2.36 1.11
CA LYS A 251 19.96 -2.42 2.37
C LYS A 251 18.61 -3.13 2.26
N GLY A 252 18.14 -3.38 1.04
CA GLY A 252 16.83 -3.95 0.79
C GLY A 252 15.71 -2.91 0.78
N PHE A 253 14.47 -3.36 0.73
CA PHE A 253 13.32 -2.47 0.57
C PHE A 253 12.13 -2.88 1.44
N PHE A 254 11.22 -1.93 1.59
CA PHE A 254 9.83 -2.13 1.99
C PHE A 254 8.95 -1.82 0.78
N MET A 255 7.99 -2.70 0.50
CA MET A 255 7.01 -2.51 -0.56
C MET A 255 5.61 -2.82 -0.03
N MET A 256 4.67 -1.90 -0.25
CA MET A 256 3.23 -2.13 -0.03
C MET A 256 2.51 -2.12 -1.37
N MET A 257 1.67 -3.12 -1.62
CA MET A 257 0.80 -3.23 -2.79
C MET A 257 -0.63 -3.51 -2.36
N GLU A 258 -1.58 -2.75 -2.90
CA GLU A 258 -2.98 -2.78 -2.51
C GLU A 258 -3.89 -3.16 -3.67
N GLY A 259 -4.77 -4.15 -3.41
CA GLY A 259 -5.95 -4.42 -4.21
C GLY A 259 -7.15 -3.60 -3.72
N GLY A 260 -7.13 -2.27 -3.92
CA GLY A 260 -8.17 -1.35 -3.43
C GLY A 260 -9.50 -1.47 -4.19
N LYS A 261 -9.49 -2.03 -5.40
CA LYS A 261 -10.71 -2.22 -6.21
C LYS A 261 -11.62 -3.33 -5.67
N ILE A 262 -11.13 -4.22 -4.81
CA ILE A 262 -11.96 -5.24 -4.16
C ILE A 262 -13.06 -4.57 -3.32
N ASP A 263 -12.69 -3.56 -2.52
CA ASP A 263 -13.62 -2.74 -1.74
C ASP A 263 -14.67 -2.02 -2.61
N HIS A 264 -14.21 -1.39 -3.70
CA HIS A 264 -15.12 -0.71 -4.63
C HIS A 264 -16.14 -1.67 -5.25
N SER A 265 -15.71 -2.87 -5.63
CA SER A 265 -16.60 -3.91 -6.17
C SER A 265 -17.58 -4.41 -5.11
N GLY A 266 -17.11 -4.61 -3.87
CA GLY A 266 -17.95 -4.95 -2.73
C GLY A 266 -19.01 -3.90 -2.44
N HIS A 267 -18.67 -2.61 -2.44
CA HIS A 267 -19.62 -1.50 -2.31
C HIS A 267 -20.62 -1.45 -3.47
N GLY A 268 -20.20 -1.84 -4.68
CA GLY A 268 -21.05 -1.96 -5.85
C GLY A 268 -21.95 -3.20 -5.85
N ASN A 269 -21.79 -4.12 -4.88
CA ASN A 269 -22.39 -5.45 -4.89
C ASN A 269 -22.09 -6.23 -6.20
N ASP A 270 -20.92 -6.01 -6.76
CA ASP A 270 -20.43 -6.67 -7.97
C ASP A 270 -19.57 -7.88 -7.63
N ALA A 271 -20.20 -9.03 -7.50
CA ALA A 271 -19.52 -10.27 -7.15
C ALA A 271 -18.50 -10.71 -8.21
N ALA A 272 -18.79 -10.48 -9.49
CA ALA A 272 -17.90 -10.87 -10.59
C ALA A 272 -16.58 -10.10 -10.57
N SER A 273 -16.62 -8.81 -10.24
CA SER A 273 -15.43 -7.97 -10.13
C SER A 273 -14.71 -8.12 -8.79
N THR A 274 -15.37 -8.69 -7.75
CA THR A 274 -14.79 -8.93 -6.43
C THR A 274 -13.95 -10.20 -6.40
N ILE A 275 -14.32 -11.23 -7.20
CA ILE A 275 -13.64 -12.51 -7.36
C ILE A 275 -12.44 -12.39 -8.33
#